data_9b0f614c5511f8099ae376c24011e17a
#
_entry.id   9b0f614c5511f8099ae376c24011e17a
#
_cell.length_a   1.000
_cell.length_b   1.000
_cell.length_c   1.000
_cell.angle_alpha   90.00
_cell.angle_beta   90.00
_cell.angle_gamma   90.00
#
_symmetry.space_group_name_H-M   'P 1'
#
loop_
_entity.id
_entity.type
_entity.pdbx_description
1 polymer ?
#
loop_
_entity_poly.entity_id
_entity_poly.type
_entity_poly.pdbx_seq_one_letter_code
_entity_poly.pdbx_strand_id
1 'polypeptide(L)'
;MLELSSKKSMLVALLVISSMVLSALIFIDRVYVDNAVNTDPSTDHTDNQLYINRARTILHGKLLYRDVDTQTPPLINYLLVPPVYFGASPLAFEIYFSIFTVLTVLAIFHFLSHIDRKKAFLSAIAFLFIPTTLAVPTFARQDEAIVAFFFILPLILAVENKNRYAYTFLSSIGVWIKMHPIFLLPPLFLKLKGKEMLKHMAIILAVSAAVTLPFLLAAFDQFTWYLKFYFLGKGGKLEGISLWRIMDSQGYAVPKTALIAIMIISFLVVYYIAYRKKFGVWKTVSLTLILYFIIYPKIHYEYFLMLFALLTPYLIENKKMVLMLYAISLLSGVTLLIEQRYLDWAVTSDYSMAFISVAIASMLAIDVILIFIFRHILAGKTWLDREPFF
;
A
#
# COMPACT_ATOMS: atom_id res chain seq x y z
N MET A 1 -34.28 -13.39 1.14
CA MET A 1 -33.01 -13.31 1.88
C MET A 1 -32.04 -14.33 1.30
N LEU A 2 -30.92 -13.90 0.75
CA LEU A 2 -29.86 -14.84 0.36
C LEU A 2 -29.36 -15.52 1.65
N GLU A 3 -29.57 -16.83 1.77
CA GLU A 3 -28.95 -17.61 2.84
C GLU A 3 -27.43 -17.54 2.64
N LEU A 4 -26.76 -16.69 3.43
CA LEU A 4 -25.30 -16.55 3.45
C LEU A 4 -24.62 -17.76 4.13
N SER A 5 -25.13 -18.97 3.86
CA SER A 5 -24.66 -20.22 4.47
C SER A 5 -23.51 -20.85 3.69
N SER A 6 -23.44 -20.64 2.38
CA SER A 6 -22.41 -21.24 1.52
C SER A 6 -21.24 -20.30 1.22
N LYS A 7 -20.05 -20.84 0.97
CA LYS A 7 -18.88 -20.07 0.50
C LYS A 7 -19.21 -19.31 -0.78
N LYS A 8 -19.96 -19.94 -1.71
CA LYS A 8 -20.35 -19.35 -3.00
C LYS A 8 -21.29 -18.15 -2.81
N SER A 9 -22.31 -18.27 -1.93
CA SER A 9 -23.24 -17.16 -1.69
C SER A 9 -22.55 -15.96 -1.04
N MET A 10 -21.58 -16.18 -0.14
CA MET A 10 -20.77 -15.12 0.46
C MET A 10 -19.85 -14.44 -0.57
N LEU A 11 -19.21 -15.19 -1.48
CA LEU A 11 -18.43 -14.62 -2.58
C LEU A 11 -19.28 -13.73 -3.49
N VAL A 12 -20.45 -14.21 -3.89
CA VAL A 12 -21.39 -13.43 -4.70
C VAL A 12 -21.84 -12.19 -3.96
N ALA A 13 -22.18 -12.30 -2.68
CA ALA A 13 -22.56 -11.13 -1.88
C ALA A 13 -21.42 -10.10 -1.79
N LEU A 14 -20.17 -10.52 -1.55
CA LEU A 14 -19.02 -9.63 -1.54
C LEU A 14 -18.79 -8.95 -2.89
N LEU A 15 -18.89 -9.72 -3.99
CA LEU A 15 -18.77 -9.17 -5.35
C LEU A 15 -19.84 -8.11 -5.60
N VAL A 16 -21.10 -8.41 -5.28
CA VAL A 16 -22.22 -7.47 -5.48
C VAL A 16 -22.07 -6.24 -4.61
N ILE A 17 -21.82 -6.40 -3.31
CA ILE A 17 -21.67 -5.27 -2.37
C ILE A 17 -20.50 -4.38 -2.79
N SER A 18 -19.32 -4.94 -3.04
CA SER A 18 -18.15 -4.15 -3.42
C SER A 18 -18.34 -3.42 -4.75
N SER A 19 -18.92 -4.10 -5.75
CA SER A 19 -19.22 -3.48 -7.06
C SER A 19 -20.25 -2.36 -6.93
N MET A 20 -21.32 -2.57 -6.16
CA MET A 20 -22.35 -1.53 -5.96
C MET A 20 -21.80 -0.31 -5.23
N VAL A 21 -21.07 -0.51 -4.15
CA VAL A 21 -20.51 0.60 -3.36
C VAL A 21 -19.50 1.40 -4.17
N LEU A 22 -18.56 0.73 -4.85
CA LEU A 22 -17.55 1.41 -5.67
C LEU A 22 -18.19 2.11 -6.88
N SER A 23 -19.15 1.49 -7.54
CA SER A 23 -19.90 2.13 -8.65
C SER A 23 -20.67 3.36 -8.19
N ALA A 24 -21.29 3.32 -7.00
CA ALA A 24 -21.98 4.48 -6.45
C ALA A 24 -21.00 5.63 -6.16
N LEU A 25 -19.81 5.32 -5.63
CA LEU A 25 -18.78 6.33 -5.37
C LEU A 25 -18.19 6.91 -6.65
N ILE A 26 -17.94 6.09 -7.66
CA ILE A 26 -17.55 6.55 -9.00
C ILE A 26 -18.62 7.48 -9.59
N PHE A 27 -19.90 7.13 -9.46
CA PHE A 27 -20.98 8.00 -9.90
C PHE A 27 -20.99 9.34 -9.17
N ILE A 28 -20.80 9.32 -7.83
CA ILE A 28 -20.72 10.54 -7.01
C ILE A 28 -19.51 11.38 -7.46
N ASP A 29 -18.35 10.78 -7.68
CA ASP A 29 -17.17 11.49 -8.16
C ASP A 29 -17.45 12.15 -9.50
N ARG A 30 -17.94 11.41 -10.50
CA ARG A 30 -18.19 11.93 -11.84
C ARG A 30 -19.22 13.04 -11.89
N VAL A 31 -20.29 12.95 -11.09
CA VAL A 31 -21.39 13.89 -11.17
C VAL A 31 -21.16 15.13 -10.29
N TYR A 32 -20.56 14.97 -9.12
CA TYR A 32 -20.51 16.04 -8.11
C TYR A 32 -19.10 16.50 -7.78
N VAL A 33 -18.14 15.58 -7.57
CA VAL A 33 -16.82 15.97 -7.04
C VAL A 33 -15.91 16.45 -8.15
N ASP A 34 -15.79 15.72 -9.22
CA ASP A 34 -14.91 16.07 -10.35
C ASP A 34 -15.35 17.40 -11.01
N ASN A 35 -16.66 17.59 -11.18
CA ASN A 35 -17.21 18.84 -11.69
C ASN A 35 -17.00 20.04 -10.76
N ALA A 36 -16.91 19.81 -9.46
CA ALA A 36 -16.72 20.89 -8.47
C ALA A 36 -15.24 21.24 -8.25
N VAL A 37 -14.34 20.26 -8.42
CA VAL A 37 -12.92 20.40 -8.06
C VAL A 37 -12.04 20.56 -9.31
N ASN A 38 -12.39 19.94 -10.42
CA ASN A 38 -11.59 19.93 -11.66
C ASN A 38 -12.22 20.76 -12.78
N THR A 39 -12.66 21.97 -12.46
CA THR A 39 -13.12 22.93 -13.48
C THR A 39 -11.99 23.38 -14.42
N ASP A 40 -10.74 23.21 -14.02
CA ASP A 40 -9.54 23.49 -14.80
C ASP A 40 -8.65 22.23 -14.87
N PRO A 41 -8.35 21.69 -16.06
CA PRO A 41 -7.43 20.55 -16.22
C PRO A 41 -6.03 20.77 -15.62
N SER A 42 -5.62 22.02 -15.40
CA SER A 42 -4.34 22.35 -14.73
C SER A 42 -4.38 22.09 -13.21
N THR A 43 -5.55 21.86 -12.64
CA THR A 43 -5.78 21.60 -11.22
C THR A 43 -6.04 20.13 -10.90
N ASP A 44 -5.80 19.20 -11.84
CA ASP A 44 -5.88 17.77 -11.56
C ASP A 44 -4.80 17.38 -10.53
N HIS A 45 -5.21 17.20 -9.29
CA HIS A 45 -4.34 16.80 -8.18
C HIS A 45 -4.08 15.29 -8.14
N THR A 46 -4.53 14.53 -9.16
CA THR A 46 -4.26 13.10 -9.29
C THR A 46 -2.99 12.84 -10.10
N ASP A 47 -2.42 11.65 -9.96
CA ASP A 47 -1.27 11.20 -10.77
C ASP A 47 -1.66 10.74 -12.20
N ASN A 48 -2.89 10.94 -12.63
CA ASN A 48 -3.40 10.44 -13.92
C ASN A 48 -2.55 10.88 -15.11
N GLN A 49 -2.10 12.14 -15.15
CA GLN A 49 -1.24 12.62 -16.25
C GLN A 49 0.11 11.91 -16.29
N LEU A 50 0.69 11.61 -15.13
CA LEU A 50 1.92 10.81 -15.04
C LEU A 50 1.69 9.39 -15.57
N TYR A 51 0.57 8.78 -15.20
CA TYR A 51 0.18 7.43 -15.65
C TYR A 51 -0.04 7.42 -17.17
N ILE A 52 -0.77 8.38 -17.70
CA ILE A 52 -1.04 8.52 -19.14
C ILE A 52 0.27 8.68 -19.94
N ASN A 53 1.16 9.56 -19.51
CA ASN A 53 2.41 9.82 -20.21
C ASN A 53 3.30 8.56 -20.26
N ARG A 54 3.44 7.85 -19.14
CA ARG A 54 4.25 6.63 -19.04
C ARG A 54 3.63 5.50 -19.87
N ALA A 55 2.32 5.28 -19.75
CA ALA A 55 1.63 4.23 -20.49
C ALA A 55 1.62 4.50 -22.00
N ARG A 56 1.42 5.76 -22.46
CA ARG A 56 1.54 6.12 -23.88
C ARG A 56 2.93 5.88 -24.41
N THR A 57 3.97 6.18 -23.63
CA THR A 57 5.36 5.88 -24.01
C THR A 57 5.54 4.39 -24.30
N ILE A 58 5.00 3.51 -23.42
CA ILE A 58 5.02 2.05 -23.62
C ILE A 58 4.24 1.65 -24.88
N LEU A 59 3.02 2.17 -25.06
CA LEU A 59 2.16 1.87 -26.21
C LEU A 59 2.79 2.24 -27.55
N HIS A 60 3.64 3.28 -27.56
CA HIS A 60 4.40 3.69 -28.75
C HIS A 60 5.71 2.92 -28.92
N GLY A 61 5.95 1.85 -28.18
CA GLY A 61 7.16 1.04 -28.26
C GLY A 61 8.43 1.73 -27.76
N LYS A 62 8.28 2.83 -27.02
CA LYS A 62 9.39 3.55 -26.38
C LYS A 62 9.72 2.94 -25.03
N LEU A 63 10.93 3.21 -24.52
CA LEU A 63 11.45 2.61 -23.30
C LEU A 63 11.31 3.56 -22.10
N LEU A 64 10.76 3.03 -21.00
CA LEU A 64 10.76 3.74 -19.72
C LEU A 64 12.19 4.11 -19.30
N TYR A 65 12.32 5.15 -18.50
CA TYR A 65 13.57 5.75 -18.01
C TYR A 65 14.42 6.41 -19.08
N ARG A 66 14.45 5.89 -20.31
CA ARG A 66 15.17 6.53 -21.43
C ARG A 66 14.34 7.60 -22.12
N ASP A 67 13.10 7.27 -22.46
CA ASP A 67 12.24 8.11 -23.29
C ASP A 67 11.17 8.87 -22.48
N VAL A 68 11.01 8.53 -21.21
CA VAL A 68 10.17 9.21 -20.22
C VAL A 68 10.75 9.03 -18.82
N ASP A 69 10.79 10.12 -18.06
CA ASP A 69 11.21 10.09 -16.67
C ASP A 69 10.15 9.38 -15.80
N THR A 70 10.63 8.49 -14.96
CA THR A 70 9.80 7.83 -13.96
C THR A 70 10.58 7.54 -12.69
N GLN A 71 9.95 7.80 -11.55
CA GLN A 71 10.47 7.51 -10.22
C GLN A 71 9.82 6.26 -9.59
N THR A 72 9.12 5.46 -10.41
CA THR A 72 8.42 4.27 -9.97
C THR A 72 9.07 3.00 -10.52
N PRO A 73 8.91 1.84 -9.87
CA PRO A 73 9.38 0.57 -10.41
C PRO A 73 8.80 0.27 -11.80
N PRO A 74 9.45 -0.58 -12.61
CA PRO A 74 9.01 -0.79 -13.99
C PRO A 74 7.60 -1.35 -14.13
N LEU A 75 7.26 -2.41 -13.37
CA LEU A 75 6.04 -3.19 -13.61
C LEU A 75 4.75 -2.42 -13.39
N ILE A 76 4.72 -1.44 -12.45
CA ILE A 76 3.52 -0.63 -12.26
C ILE A 76 3.13 0.13 -13.52
N ASN A 77 4.10 0.63 -14.27
CA ASN A 77 3.84 1.39 -15.48
C ASN A 77 3.23 0.52 -16.59
N TYR A 78 3.59 -0.76 -16.67
CA TYR A 78 2.95 -1.73 -17.59
C TYR A 78 1.54 -2.09 -17.12
N LEU A 79 1.31 -2.20 -15.80
CA LEU A 79 -0.02 -2.42 -15.23
C LEU A 79 -0.96 -1.22 -15.41
N LEU A 80 -0.42 -0.02 -15.68
CA LEU A 80 -1.21 1.19 -15.97
C LEU A 80 -1.53 1.35 -17.46
N VAL A 81 -1.05 0.47 -18.34
CA VAL A 81 -1.38 0.51 -19.78
C VAL A 81 -2.86 0.27 -20.06
N PRO A 82 -3.57 -0.70 -19.43
CA PRO A 82 -4.96 -1.00 -19.76
C PRO A 82 -5.90 0.23 -19.67
N PRO A 83 -5.99 1.00 -18.58
CA PRO A 83 -6.90 2.13 -18.51
C PRO A 83 -6.56 3.22 -19.55
N VAL A 84 -5.29 3.36 -19.94
CA VAL A 84 -4.88 4.31 -20.97
C VAL A 84 -5.26 3.81 -22.35
N TYR A 85 -5.12 2.51 -22.63
CA TYR A 85 -5.56 1.90 -23.89
C TYR A 85 -7.08 2.04 -24.09
N PHE A 86 -7.87 1.94 -23.02
CA PHE A 86 -9.32 2.11 -23.03
C PHE A 86 -9.80 3.58 -22.92
N GLY A 87 -8.96 4.54 -23.30
CA GLY A 87 -9.37 5.93 -23.51
C GLY A 87 -8.74 6.94 -22.55
N ALA A 88 -7.93 6.51 -21.59
CA ALA A 88 -7.20 7.40 -20.65
C ALA A 88 -8.12 8.38 -19.87
N SER A 89 -9.41 8.07 -19.75
CA SER A 89 -10.35 8.93 -19.02
C SER A 89 -10.25 8.67 -17.51
N PRO A 90 -10.61 9.65 -16.67
CA PRO A 90 -10.73 9.44 -15.22
C PRO A 90 -11.59 8.21 -14.88
N LEU A 91 -12.71 8.03 -15.55
CA LEU A 91 -13.59 6.88 -15.38
C LEU A 91 -12.87 5.54 -15.65
N ALA A 92 -12.01 5.48 -16.67
CA ALA A 92 -11.24 4.26 -16.98
C ALA A 92 -10.29 3.89 -15.84
N PHE A 93 -9.63 4.87 -15.22
CA PHE A 93 -8.77 4.65 -14.04
C PHE A 93 -9.57 4.23 -12.81
N GLU A 94 -10.70 4.88 -12.53
CA GLU A 94 -11.57 4.55 -11.40
C GLU A 94 -12.09 3.12 -11.46
N ILE A 95 -12.59 2.71 -12.63
CA ILE A 95 -13.05 1.34 -12.85
C ILE A 95 -11.89 0.36 -12.69
N TYR A 96 -10.74 0.67 -13.29
CA TYR A 96 -9.57 -0.21 -13.28
C TYR A 96 -9.04 -0.43 -11.86
N PHE A 97 -8.84 0.64 -11.09
CA PHE A 97 -8.38 0.54 -9.70
C PHE A 97 -9.44 -0.12 -8.79
N SER A 98 -10.73 0.15 -9.03
CA SER A 98 -11.82 -0.52 -8.31
C SER A 98 -11.84 -2.03 -8.53
N ILE A 99 -11.48 -2.52 -9.72
CA ILE A 99 -11.32 -3.96 -9.99
C ILE A 99 -10.29 -4.57 -9.02
N PHE A 100 -9.13 -3.94 -8.81
CA PHE A 100 -8.12 -4.46 -7.87
C PHE A 100 -8.60 -4.42 -6.42
N THR A 101 -9.38 -3.41 -6.03
CA THR A 101 -10.01 -3.37 -4.71
C THR A 101 -11.00 -4.54 -4.53
N VAL A 102 -11.86 -4.78 -5.52
CA VAL A 102 -12.77 -5.94 -5.53
C VAL A 102 -11.99 -7.26 -5.45
N LEU A 103 -10.94 -7.40 -6.27
CA LEU A 103 -10.07 -8.58 -6.25
C LEU A 103 -9.43 -8.80 -4.88
N THR A 104 -9.00 -7.73 -4.20
CA THR A 104 -8.45 -7.81 -2.84
C THR A 104 -9.48 -8.30 -1.84
N VAL A 105 -10.70 -7.74 -1.87
CA VAL A 105 -11.85 -8.17 -1.03
C VAL A 105 -12.17 -9.64 -1.24
N LEU A 106 -12.29 -10.06 -2.50
CA LEU A 106 -12.61 -11.45 -2.86
C LEU A 106 -11.48 -12.40 -2.48
N ALA A 107 -10.21 -12.00 -2.67
CA ALA A 107 -9.05 -12.78 -2.32
C ALA A 107 -8.95 -12.99 -0.80
N ILE A 108 -9.11 -11.94 0.01
CA ILE A 108 -9.14 -12.05 1.48
C ILE A 108 -10.17 -13.10 1.91
N PHE A 109 -11.40 -13.04 1.37
CA PHE A 109 -12.42 -14.00 1.73
C PHE A 109 -12.12 -15.40 1.18
N HIS A 110 -11.86 -15.49 -0.13
CA HIS A 110 -11.72 -16.80 -0.80
C HIS A 110 -10.65 -17.67 -0.16
N PHE A 111 -9.45 -17.11 0.03
CA PHE A 111 -8.29 -17.84 0.51
C PHE A 111 -8.30 -18.03 2.04
N LEU A 112 -8.83 -17.10 2.81
CA LEU A 112 -8.87 -17.24 4.28
C LEU A 112 -10.10 -18.00 4.78
N SER A 113 -11.11 -18.22 3.95
CA SER A 113 -12.36 -18.90 4.33
C SER A 113 -12.18 -20.37 4.67
N HIS A 114 -11.07 -21.00 4.31
CA HIS A 114 -10.76 -22.38 4.70
C HIS A 114 -10.34 -22.48 6.17
N ILE A 115 -9.80 -21.40 6.76
CA ILE A 115 -9.43 -21.36 8.18
C ILE A 115 -10.68 -21.05 9.03
N ASP A 116 -11.33 -19.91 8.73
CA ASP A 116 -12.58 -19.49 9.38
C ASP A 116 -13.40 -18.61 8.42
N ARG A 117 -14.49 -19.18 7.92
CA ARG A 117 -15.35 -18.54 6.93
C ARG A 117 -15.97 -17.23 7.42
N LYS A 118 -16.40 -17.19 8.70
CA LYS A 118 -17.03 -16.00 9.27
C LYS A 118 -16.02 -14.87 9.46
N LYS A 119 -14.84 -15.19 9.98
CA LYS A 119 -13.77 -14.17 10.15
C LYS A 119 -13.26 -13.67 8.83
N ALA A 120 -13.09 -14.54 7.83
CA ALA A 120 -12.69 -14.15 6.49
C ALA A 120 -13.71 -13.21 5.83
N PHE A 121 -15.02 -13.50 5.98
CA PHE A 121 -16.09 -12.64 5.47
C PHE A 121 -16.11 -11.27 6.16
N LEU A 122 -16.03 -11.26 7.49
CA LEU A 122 -15.96 -10.02 8.26
C LEU A 122 -14.69 -9.21 7.93
N SER A 123 -13.57 -9.86 7.69
CA SER A 123 -12.32 -9.22 7.27
C SER A 123 -12.47 -8.52 5.91
N ALA A 124 -13.07 -9.21 4.96
CA ALA A 124 -13.31 -8.67 3.62
C ALA A 124 -14.27 -7.46 3.65
N ILE A 125 -15.37 -7.55 4.41
CA ILE A 125 -16.31 -6.44 4.61
C ILE A 125 -15.65 -5.29 5.38
N ALA A 126 -14.96 -5.57 6.47
CA ALA A 126 -14.30 -4.53 7.26
C ALA A 126 -13.24 -3.80 6.42
N PHE A 127 -12.44 -4.50 5.62
CA PHE A 127 -11.48 -3.89 4.71
C PHE A 127 -12.18 -3.01 3.65
N LEU A 128 -13.24 -3.52 3.01
CA LEU A 128 -13.98 -2.77 1.98
C LEU A 128 -14.47 -1.42 2.49
N PHE A 129 -15.03 -1.38 3.71
CA PHE A 129 -15.65 -0.17 4.25
C PHE A 129 -14.69 0.77 4.99
N ILE A 130 -13.38 0.50 5.03
CA ILE A 130 -12.40 1.49 5.47
C ILE A 130 -12.42 2.67 4.49
N PRO A 131 -12.57 3.93 4.95
CA PRO A 131 -12.70 5.09 4.06
C PRO A 131 -11.60 5.19 3.01
N THR A 132 -10.34 4.96 3.36
CA THR A 132 -9.21 4.94 2.40
C THR A 132 -9.38 3.85 1.33
N THR A 133 -9.91 2.68 1.68
CA THR A 133 -10.16 1.59 0.71
C THR A 133 -11.16 2.00 -0.36
N LEU A 134 -12.11 2.83 -0.01
CA LEU A 134 -13.11 3.36 -0.92
C LEU A 134 -12.58 4.57 -1.70
N ALA A 135 -11.88 5.49 -1.03
CA ALA A 135 -11.44 6.75 -1.62
C ALA A 135 -10.28 6.58 -2.62
N VAL A 136 -9.33 5.68 -2.35
CA VAL A 136 -8.13 5.50 -3.19
C VAL A 136 -8.46 5.11 -4.63
N PRO A 137 -9.30 4.10 -4.91
CA PRO A 137 -9.61 3.71 -6.29
C PRO A 137 -10.56 4.68 -7.00
N THR A 138 -11.42 5.40 -6.26
CA THR A 138 -12.47 6.25 -6.81
C THR A 138 -12.04 7.71 -6.89
N PHE A 139 -12.04 8.44 -5.81
CA PHE A 139 -11.77 9.89 -5.79
C PHE A 139 -10.30 10.23 -6.06
N ALA A 140 -9.37 9.45 -5.49
CA ALA A 140 -7.95 9.74 -5.59
C ALA A 140 -7.31 9.15 -6.85
N ARG A 141 -7.92 8.13 -7.44
CA ARG A 141 -7.42 7.46 -8.66
C ARG A 141 -5.95 7.07 -8.57
N GLN A 142 -5.59 6.37 -7.44
CA GLN A 142 -4.22 6.01 -7.14
C GLN A 142 -3.94 4.52 -7.37
N ASP A 143 -2.74 4.22 -7.82
CA ASP A 143 -2.26 2.87 -8.16
C ASP A 143 -2.07 1.96 -6.93
N GLU A 144 -2.22 2.50 -5.72
CA GLU A 144 -2.14 1.74 -4.48
C GLU A 144 -3.17 0.63 -4.36
N ALA A 145 -4.29 0.69 -5.09
CA ALA A 145 -5.23 -0.43 -5.17
C ALA A 145 -4.57 -1.68 -5.79
N ILE A 146 -3.74 -1.49 -6.83
CA ILE A 146 -2.92 -2.55 -7.44
C ILE A 146 -1.88 -3.04 -6.43
N VAL A 147 -1.20 -2.09 -5.78
CA VAL A 147 -0.13 -2.40 -4.80
C VAL A 147 -0.66 -3.22 -3.63
N ALA A 148 -1.81 -2.83 -3.06
CA ALA A 148 -2.42 -3.55 -1.95
C ALA A 148 -2.78 -4.99 -2.33
N PHE A 149 -3.31 -5.21 -3.53
CA PHE A 149 -3.59 -6.54 -4.04
C PHE A 149 -2.32 -7.40 -4.15
N PHE A 150 -1.29 -6.90 -4.82
CA PHE A 150 -0.04 -7.65 -5.00
C PHE A 150 0.78 -7.75 -3.71
N PHE A 151 0.55 -6.90 -2.72
CA PHE A 151 1.15 -7.00 -1.40
C PHE A 151 0.52 -8.12 -0.56
N ILE A 152 -0.82 -8.21 -0.52
CA ILE A 152 -1.50 -9.20 0.31
C ILE A 152 -1.54 -10.59 -0.34
N LEU A 153 -1.54 -10.68 -1.67
CA LEU A 153 -1.70 -11.93 -2.41
C LEU A 153 -0.66 -13.00 -2.03
N PRO A 154 0.66 -12.71 -1.93
CA PRO A 154 1.64 -13.70 -1.48
C PRO A 154 1.30 -14.28 -0.11
N LEU A 155 0.90 -13.43 0.84
CA LEU A 155 0.58 -13.83 2.21
C LEU A 155 -0.63 -14.76 2.27
N ILE A 156 -1.73 -14.41 1.62
CA ILE A 156 -2.95 -15.22 1.63
C ILE A 156 -2.77 -16.56 0.90
N LEU A 157 -2.02 -16.57 -0.21
CA LEU A 157 -1.67 -17.81 -0.92
C LEU A 157 -0.74 -18.70 -0.09
N ALA A 158 0.17 -18.09 0.67
CA ALA A 158 1.05 -18.83 1.56
C ALA A 158 0.27 -19.52 2.69
N VAL A 159 -0.77 -18.87 3.20
CA VAL A 159 -1.68 -19.49 4.20
C VAL A 159 -2.40 -20.70 3.61
N GLU A 160 -2.90 -20.60 2.39
CA GLU A 160 -3.67 -21.67 1.75
C GLU A 160 -2.78 -22.83 1.29
N ASN A 161 -1.80 -22.52 0.45
CA ASN A 161 -1.06 -23.55 -0.30
C ASN A 161 0.28 -23.95 0.34
N LYS A 162 0.74 -23.19 1.35
CA LYS A 162 2.05 -23.36 1.99
C LYS A 162 3.23 -23.41 1.00
N ASN A 163 3.04 -22.85 -0.21
CA ASN A 163 4.03 -22.85 -1.28
C ASN A 163 4.99 -21.67 -1.13
N ARG A 164 6.15 -21.92 -0.53
CA ARG A 164 7.18 -20.89 -0.31
C ARG A 164 7.73 -20.30 -1.60
N TYR A 165 7.82 -21.09 -2.67
CA TYR A 165 8.36 -20.61 -3.95
C TYR A 165 7.39 -19.64 -4.62
N ALA A 166 6.07 -19.93 -4.61
CA ALA A 166 5.05 -19.01 -5.09
C ALA A 166 5.03 -17.70 -4.27
N TYR A 167 5.17 -17.81 -2.95
CA TYR A 167 5.31 -16.63 -2.07
C TYR A 167 6.51 -15.76 -2.50
N THR A 168 7.69 -16.35 -2.66
CA THR A 168 8.89 -15.62 -3.06
C THR A 168 8.75 -14.99 -4.43
N PHE A 169 8.25 -15.75 -5.40
CA PHE A 169 8.04 -15.28 -6.77
C PHE A 169 7.10 -14.09 -6.82
N LEU A 170 5.92 -14.20 -6.19
CA LEU A 170 4.93 -13.12 -6.18
C LEU A 170 5.41 -11.90 -5.37
N SER A 171 6.09 -12.12 -4.24
CA SER A 171 6.68 -11.02 -3.47
C SER A 171 7.75 -10.30 -4.29
N SER A 172 8.57 -11.02 -5.06
CA SER A 172 9.60 -10.43 -5.93
C SER A 172 8.99 -9.62 -7.08
N ILE A 173 7.92 -10.11 -7.70
CA ILE A 173 7.14 -9.33 -8.68
C ILE A 173 6.58 -8.08 -8.01
N GLY A 174 5.99 -8.21 -6.83
CA GLY A 174 5.43 -7.10 -6.06
C GLY A 174 6.45 -5.98 -5.82
N VAL A 175 7.71 -6.31 -5.51
CA VAL A 175 8.79 -5.31 -5.33
C VAL A 175 8.98 -4.45 -6.59
N TRP A 176 8.84 -5.03 -7.78
CA TRP A 176 8.97 -4.31 -9.05
C TRP A 176 7.67 -3.63 -9.52
N ILE A 177 6.55 -3.87 -8.82
CA ILE A 177 5.32 -3.06 -8.94
C ILE A 177 5.45 -1.81 -8.06
N LYS A 178 5.80 -1.98 -6.78
CA LYS A 178 6.11 -0.90 -5.83
C LYS A 178 7.10 -1.46 -4.79
N MET A 179 7.98 -0.63 -4.25
CA MET A 179 9.07 -1.12 -3.37
C MET A 179 8.58 -1.75 -2.05
N HIS A 180 7.37 -1.41 -1.58
CA HIS A 180 6.84 -1.88 -0.28
C HIS A 180 6.79 -3.40 -0.10
N PRO A 181 6.45 -4.24 -1.11
CA PRO A 181 6.49 -5.69 -0.99
C PRO A 181 7.86 -6.29 -0.61
N ILE A 182 8.93 -5.50 -0.62
CA ILE A 182 10.23 -5.92 -0.08
C ILE A 182 10.12 -6.37 1.39
N PHE A 183 9.16 -5.82 2.15
CA PHE A 183 8.92 -6.21 3.55
C PHE A 183 8.44 -7.66 3.71
N LEU A 184 7.97 -8.29 2.63
CA LEU A 184 7.52 -9.69 2.63
C LEU A 184 8.70 -10.66 2.66
N LEU A 185 9.85 -10.30 2.08
CA LEU A 185 10.96 -11.21 1.86
C LEU A 185 11.75 -11.56 3.14
N PRO A 186 12.22 -10.62 3.99
CA PRO A 186 13.01 -10.94 5.17
C PRO A 186 12.33 -11.93 6.14
N PRO A 187 11.02 -11.82 6.46
CA PRO A 187 10.35 -12.77 7.34
C PRO A 187 10.37 -14.21 6.83
N LEU A 188 10.36 -14.42 5.51
CA LEU A 188 10.52 -15.73 4.92
C LEU A 188 11.93 -16.28 5.16
N PHE A 189 12.97 -15.45 4.94
CA PHE A 189 14.36 -15.86 5.12
C PHE A 189 14.69 -16.29 6.55
N LEU A 190 13.98 -15.76 7.56
CA LEU A 190 14.11 -16.23 8.94
C LEU A 190 13.73 -17.72 9.13
N LYS A 191 12.99 -18.30 8.19
CA LYS A 191 12.51 -19.69 8.20
C LYS A 191 13.29 -20.62 7.28
N LEU A 192 14.15 -20.08 6.42
CA LEU A 192 14.90 -20.84 5.43
C LEU A 192 16.32 -21.14 5.90
N LYS A 193 16.86 -22.27 5.45
CA LYS A 193 18.25 -22.69 5.76
C LYS A 193 18.92 -23.30 4.54
N GLY A 194 20.24 -23.14 4.46
CA GLY A 194 21.11 -23.83 3.51
C GLY A 194 20.64 -23.70 2.05
N LYS A 195 20.50 -24.82 1.38
CA LYS A 195 20.13 -24.90 -0.06
C LYS A 195 18.77 -24.26 -0.37
N GLU A 196 17.80 -24.31 0.57
CA GLU A 196 16.50 -23.69 0.35
C GLU A 196 16.63 -22.16 0.27
N MET A 197 17.42 -21.56 1.14
CA MET A 197 17.70 -20.12 1.09
C MET A 197 18.30 -19.72 -0.27
N LEU A 198 19.24 -20.50 -0.80
CA LEU A 198 19.85 -20.23 -2.11
C LEU A 198 18.84 -20.32 -3.25
N LYS A 199 17.90 -21.27 -3.23
CA LYS A 199 16.84 -21.38 -4.24
C LYS A 199 15.93 -20.14 -4.23
N HIS A 200 15.54 -19.67 -3.04
CA HIS A 200 14.72 -18.46 -2.90
C HIS A 200 15.48 -17.21 -3.37
N MET A 201 16.76 -17.07 -3.04
CA MET A 201 17.62 -16.01 -3.57
C MET A 201 17.71 -16.06 -5.10
N ALA A 202 17.86 -17.25 -5.67
CA ALA A 202 17.90 -17.43 -7.13
C ALA A 202 16.59 -16.97 -7.80
N ILE A 203 15.42 -17.25 -7.19
CA ILE A 203 14.12 -16.73 -7.68
C ILE A 203 14.08 -15.21 -7.65
N ILE A 204 14.48 -14.58 -6.53
CA ILE A 204 14.49 -13.12 -6.41
C ILE A 204 15.41 -12.50 -7.47
N LEU A 205 16.62 -13.05 -7.63
CA LEU A 205 17.58 -12.56 -8.61
C LEU A 205 17.09 -12.76 -10.04
N ALA A 206 16.49 -13.92 -10.35
CA ALA A 206 15.95 -14.20 -11.68
C ALA A 206 14.80 -13.25 -12.04
N VAL A 207 13.84 -13.04 -11.12
CA VAL A 207 12.74 -12.09 -11.32
C VAL A 207 13.28 -10.67 -11.47
N SER A 208 14.20 -10.27 -10.58
CA SER A 208 14.80 -8.93 -10.64
C SER A 208 15.55 -8.73 -11.96
N ALA A 209 16.37 -9.67 -12.38
CA ALA A 209 17.08 -9.60 -13.66
C ALA A 209 16.10 -9.53 -14.84
N ALA A 210 15.08 -10.39 -14.87
CA ALA A 210 14.09 -10.39 -15.96
C ALA A 210 13.38 -9.03 -16.10
N VAL A 211 13.07 -8.38 -14.98
CA VAL A 211 12.38 -7.08 -14.98
C VAL A 211 13.32 -5.91 -15.26
N THR A 212 14.55 -5.93 -14.74
CA THR A 212 15.43 -4.74 -14.75
C THR A 212 16.45 -4.73 -15.88
N LEU A 213 16.83 -5.91 -16.41
CA LEU A 213 17.89 -6.01 -17.42
C LEU A 213 17.66 -5.13 -18.66
N PRO A 214 16.44 -5.02 -19.24
CA PRO A 214 16.22 -4.14 -20.38
C PRO A 214 16.58 -2.67 -20.09
N PHE A 215 16.27 -2.21 -18.89
CA PHE A 215 16.52 -0.82 -18.46
C PHE A 215 17.99 -0.59 -18.09
N LEU A 216 18.61 -1.58 -17.43
CA LEU A 216 20.04 -1.52 -17.12
C LEU A 216 20.92 -1.48 -18.39
N LEU A 217 20.50 -2.16 -19.46
CA LEU A 217 21.25 -2.18 -20.72
C LEU A 217 21.00 -0.92 -21.57
N ALA A 218 19.80 -0.35 -21.53
CA ALA A 218 19.41 0.71 -22.46
C ALA A 218 19.29 2.10 -21.82
N ALA A 219 19.22 2.21 -20.48
CA ALA A 219 19.01 3.46 -19.74
C ALA A 219 19.66 3.41 -18.34
N PHE A 220 20.93 2.99 -18.27
CA PHE A 220 21.60 2.67 -17.00
C PHE A 220 21.56 3.82 -15.98
N ASP A 221 21.94 5.03 -16.41
CA ASP A 221 22.04 6.19 -15.50
C ASP A 221 20.66 6.60 -14.96
N GLN A 222 19.65 6.66 -15.81
CA GLN A 222 18.28 7.05 -15.45
C GLN A 222 17.63 5.99 -14.56
N PHE A 223 17.82 4.71 -14.88
CA PHE A 223 17.29 3.61 -14.07
C PHE A 223 17.99 3.53 -12.70
N THR A 224 19.32 3.69 -12.67
CA THR A 224 20.05 3.70 -11.39
C THR A 224 19.75 4.94 -10.56
N TRP A 225 19.43 6.08 -11.21
CA TRP A 225 18.96 7.28 -10.50
C TRP A 225 17.64 7.03 -9.78
N TYR A 226 16.68 6.33 -10.40
CA TYR A 226 15.42 5.92 -9.76
C TYR A 226 15.70 5.11 -8.48
N LEU A 227 16.61 4.14 -8.53
CA LEU A 227 16.98 3.35 -7.35
C LEU A 227 17.65 4.24 -6.27
N LYS A 228 18.56 5.11 -6.67
CA LYS A 228 19.19 6.07 -5.75
C LYS A 228 18.17 6.99 -5.10
N PHE A 229 17.16 7.45 -5.86
CA PHE A 229 16.09 8.29 -5.34
C PHE A 229 15.33 7.62 -4.20
N TYR A 230 14.96 6.35 -4.35
CA TYR A 230 14.25 5.62 -3.31
C TYR A 230 15.13 5.26 -2.11
N PHE A 231 16.33 4.76 -2.33
CA PHE A 231 17.19 4.26 -1.25
C PHE A 231 18.02 5.34 -0.55
N LEU A 232 18.45 6.37 -1.26
CA LEU A 232 19.32 7.39 -0.72
C LEU A 232 18.64 8.73 -0.44
N GLY A 233 17.33 8.83 -0.71
CA GLY A 233 16.57 10.06 -0.48
C GLY A 233 17.08 11.26 -1.29
N LYS A 234 17.83 11.04 -2.36
CA LYS A 234 18.26 12.09 -3.28
C LYS A 234 17.09 12.52 -4.13
N GLY A 235 16.44 13.58 -3.79
CA GLY A 235 15.39 14.08 -4.63
C GLY A 235 14.35 14.88 -3.87
N GLY A 236 14.77 16.00 -3.35
CA GLY A 236 13.81 17.01 -3.02
C GLY A 236 13.32 17.04 -1.59
N LYS A 237 12.31 17.85 -1.41
CA LYS A 237 11.60 18.10 -0.16
C LYS A 237 10.93 16.82 0.35
N LEU A 238 10.73 16.72 1.66
CA LEU A 238 9.85 15.72 2.21
C LEU A 238 8.43 15.99 1.71
N GLU A 239 7.74 14.93 1.32
CA GLU A 239 6.36 14.97 0.83
C GLU A 239 5.50 14.03 1.67
N GLY A 240 4.18 14.12 1.53
CA GLY A 240 3.24 13.27 2.24
C GLY A 240 2.81 13.83 3.59
N ILE A 241 2.16 12.97 4.38
CA ILE A 241 1.46 13.34 5.62
C ILE A 241 2.21 12.94 6.90
N SER A 242 3.50 12.64 6.84
CA SER A 242 4.27 12.23 8.02
C SER A 242 4.52 13.40 8.98
N LEU A 243 4.68 13.10 10.28
CA LEU A 243 5.10 14.08 11.27
C LEU A 243 6.41 14.77 10.87
N TRP A 244 7.32 14.02 10.27
CA TRP A 244 8.62 14.52 9.78
C TRP A 244 8.47 15.57 8.68
N ARG A 245 7.49 15.40 7.78
CA ARG A 245 7.17 16.38 6.74
C ARG A 245 6.65 17.68 7.35
N ILE A 246 5.79 17.58 8.36
CA ILE A 246 5.25 18.75 9.05
C ILE A 246 6.37 19.51 9.74
N MET A 247 7.29 18.82 10.44
CA MET A 247 8.47 19.44 11.06
C MET A 247 9.35 20.14 10.02
N ASP A 248 9.64 19.48 8.89
CA ASP A 248 10.43 20.05 7.79
C ASP A 248 9.78 21.33 7.22
N SER A 249 8.44 21.35 7.09
CA SER A 249 7.68 22.51 6.61
C SER A 249 7.74 23.71 7.59
N GLN A 250 7.99 23.44 8.87
CA GLN A 250 8.15 24.45 9.91
C GLN A 250 9.62 24.91 10.08
N GLY A 251 10.51 24.52 9.17
CA GLY A 251 11.93 24.90 9.19
C GLY A 251 12.81 24.07 10.12
N TYR A 252 12.29 22.99 10.71
CA TYR A 252 13.10 22.07 11.49
C TYR A 252 13.86 21.13 10.57
N ALA A 253 15.18 21.09 10.68
CA ALA A 253 16.00 20.17 9.90
C ALA A 253 15.68 18.70 10.27
N VAL A 254 15.17 17.93 9.32
CA VAL A 254 14.86 16.51 9.51
C VAL A 254 16.00 15.66 8.97
N PRO A 255 16.72 14.92 9.84
CA PRO A 255 17.88 14.12 9.44
C PRO A 255 17.41 12.82 8.76
N LYS A 256 17.03 12.89 7.48
CA LYS A 256 16.48 11.77 6.68
C LYS A 256 17.33 10.50 6.76
N THR A 257 18.66 10.64 6.67
CA THR A 257 19.59 9.51 6.77
C THR A 257 19.56 8.85 8.14
N ALA A 258 19.43 9.64 9.21
CA ALA A 258 19.29 9.10 10.56
C ALA A 258 17.96 8.37 10.74
N LEU A 259 16.84 8.90 10.20
CA LEU A 259 15.55 8.22 10.23
C LEU A 259 15.58 6.88 9.48
N ILE A 260 16.22 6.83 8.31
CA ILE A 260 16.40 5.58 7.56
C ILE A 260 17.26 4.59 8.36
N ALA A 261 18.33 5.05 8.98
CA ALA A 261 19.16 4.20 9.84
C ALA A 261 18.37 3.65 11.05
N ILE A 262 17.61 4.50 11.74
CA ILE A 262 16.74 4.09 12.85
C ILE A 262 15.69 3.07 12.37
N MET A 263 15.09 3.27 11.20
CA MET A 263 14.13 2.36 10.61
C MET A 263 14.75 0.99 10.33
N ILE A 264 15.94 0.94 9.72
CA ILE A 264 16.67 -0.30 9.46
C ILE A 264 16.99 -1.03 10.75
N ILE A 265 17.51 -0.32 11.76
CA ILE A 265 17.82 -0.90 13.07
C ILE A 265 16.55 -1.46 13.72
N SER A 266 15.44 -0.73 13.66
CA SER A 266 14.16 -1.18 14.21
C SER A 266 13.65 -2.45 13.51
N PHE A 267 13.82 -2.55 12.19
CA PHE A 267 13.50 -3.78 11.45
C PHE A 267 14.37 -4.95 11.88
N LEU A 268 15.68 -4.74 12.02
CA LEU A 268 16.60 -5.79 12.50
C LEU A 268 16.21 -6.28 13.91
N VAL A 269 15.80 -5.38 14.80
CA VAL A 269 15.29 -5.73 16.13
C VAL A 269 14.02 -6.58 16.04
N VAL A 270 13.04 -6.19 15.19
CA VAL A 270 11.83 -6.98 14.98
C VAL A 270 12.17 -8.36 14.41
N TYR A 271 13.05 -8.44 13.43
CA TYR A 271 13.47 -9.71 12.84
C TYR A 271 14.20 -10.60 13.84
N TYR A 272 15.06 -10.03 14.68
CA TYR A 272 15.70 -10.77 15.77
C TYR A 272 14.69 -11.32 16.76
N ILE A 273 13.70 -10.50 17.20
CA ILE A 273 12.63 -10.95 18.11
C ILE A 273 11.78 -12.04 17.42
N ALA A 274 11.42 -11.85 16.14
CA ALA A 274 10.65 -12.81 15.36
C ALA A 274 11.38 -14.15 15.21
N TYR A 275 12.68 -14.12 14.97
CA TYR A 275 13.52 -15.32 14.94
C TYR A 275 13.54 -16.04 16.30
N ARG A 276 13.81 -15.31 17.40
CA ARG A 276 13.91 -15.87 18.76
C ARG A 276 12.57 -16.42 19.24
N LYS A 277 11.46 -15.73 18.99
CA LYS A 277 10.11 -16.09 19.40
C LYS A 277 9.36 -16.95 18.39
N LYS A 278 9.98 -17.28 17.24
CA LYS A 278 9.40 -18.08 16.16
C LYS A 278 8.07 -17.50 15.65
N PHE A 279 8.01 -16.18 15.46
CA PHE A 279 6.81 -15.54 14.91
C PHE A 279 6.49 -16.04 13.51
N GLY A 280 5.19 -16.06 13.17
CA GLY A 280 4.72 -16.29 11.81
C GLY A 280 5.12 -15.14 10.85
N VAL A 281 5.10 -15.44 9.55
CA VAL A 281 5.45 -14.45 8.52
C VAL A 281 4.49 -13.25 8.59
N TRP A 282 3.17 -13.49 8.68
CA TRP A 282 2.16 -12.43 8.74
C TRP A 282 2.41 -11.46 9.90
N LYS A 283 2.60 -12.00 11.11
CA LYS A 283 2.92 -11.22 12.31
C LYS A 283 4.18 -10.37 12.12
N THR A 284 5.24 -10.97 11.58
CA THR A 284 6.52 -10.28 11.36
C THR A 284 6.37 -9.15 10.35
N VAL A 285 5.68 -9.39 9.23
CA VAL A 285 5.38 -8.36 8.22
C VAL A 285 4.55 -7.23 8.83
N SER A 286 3.52 -7.56 9.63
CA SER A 286 2.67 -6.56 10.29
C SER A 286 3.47 -5.64 11.21
N LEU A 287 4.35 -6.20 12.04
CA LEU A 287 5.21 -5.42 12.93
C LEU A 287 6.19 -4.53 12.14
N THR A 288 6.80 -5.06 11.09
CA THR A 288 7.74 -4.32 10.24
C THR A 288 7.04 -3.17 9.51
N LEU A 289 5.86 -3.42 8.95
CA LEU A 289 5.10 -2.42 8.21
C LEU A 289 4.60 -1.29 9.12
N ILE A 290 4.17 -1.60 10.33
CA ILE A 290 3.78 -0.55 11.31
C ILE A 290 4.98 0.35 11.65
N LEU A 291 6.17 -0.21 11.88
CA LEU A 291 7.37 0.60 12.11
C LEU A 291 7.74 1.46 10.91
N TYR A 292 7.55 0.95 9.69
CA TYR A 292 7.71 1.74 8.48
C TYR A 292 6.82 2.97 8.50
N PHE A 293 5.53 2.83 8.82
CA PHE A 293 4.59 3.96 8.85
C PHE A 293 4.90 4.99 9.95
N ILE A 294 5.50 4.57 11.07
CA ILE A 294 5.88 5.48 12.17
C ILE A 294 7.18 6.23 11.84
N ILE A 295 8.16 5.57 11.21
CA ILE A 295 9.53 6.10 11.12
C ILE A 295 9.84 6.69 9.75
N TYR A 296 9.23 6.16 8.67
CA TYR A 296 9.58 6.61 7.32
C TYR A 296 9.11 8.03 7.06
N PRO A 297 10.00 8.92 6.56
CA PRO A 297 9.71 10.35 6.46
C PRO A 297 8.75 10.74 5.32
N LYS A 298 8.53 9.86 4.35
CA LYS A 298 7.67 10.13 3.19
C LYS A 298 6.49 9.13 3.18
N ILE A 299 5.43 9.46 3.91
CA ILE A 299 4.20 8.66 3.95
C ILE A 299 3.10 9.43 3.23
N HIS A 300 2.44 8.79 2.28
CA HIS A 300 1.22 9.27 1.64
C HIS A 300 0.01 8.52 2.20
N TYR A 301 -1.16 9.17 2.20
CA TYR A 301 -2.38 8.60 2.79
C TYR A 301 -2.81 7.32 2.07
N GLU A 302 -2.59 7.23 0.78
CA GLU A 302 -2.93 6.06 -0.04
C GLU A 302 -2.11 4.83 0.34
N TYR A 303 -0.89 4.99 0.90
CA TYR A 303 -0.08 3.86 1.36
C TYR A 303 -0.72 3.08 2.50
N PHE A 304 -1.59 3.74 3.29
CA PHE A 304 -2.35 3.06 4.34
C PHE A 304 -3.26 1.95 3.79
N LEU A 305 -3.65 1.99 2.52
CA LEU A 305 -4.44 0.93 1.90
C LEU A 305 -3.77 -0.45 2.03
N MET A 306 -2.46 -0.52 1.81
CA MET A 306 -1.65 -1.72 2.00
C MET A 306 -1.63 -2.16 3.47
N LEU A 307 -1.49 -1.22 4.40
CA LEU A 307 -1.54 -1.51 5.85
C LEU A 307 -2.91 -2.08 6.24
N PHE A 308 -3.99 -1.51 5.72
CA PHE A 308 -5.35 -1.98 5.99
C PHE A 308 -5.61 -3.36 5.40
N ALA A 309 -5.16 -3.65 4.19
CA ALA A 309 -5.26 -4.98 3.59
C ALA A 309 -4.54 -6.04 4.44
N LEU A 310 -3.40 -5.69 5.04
CA LEU A 310 -2.62 -6.57 5.91
C LEU A 310 -3.25 -6.75 7.30
N LEU A 311 -3.63 -5.64 7.96
CA LEU A 311 -4.00 -5.65 9.37
C LEU A 311 -5.47 -5.99 9.60
N THR A 312 -6.39 -5.69 8.67
CA THR A 312 -7.81 -5.98 8.88
C THR A 312 -8.08 -7.48 9.07
N PRO A 313 -7.58 -8.39 8.20
CA PRO A 313 -7.72 -9.82 8.45
C PRO A 313 -7.05 -10.26 9.75
N TYR A 314 -5.88 -9.70 10.03
CA TYR A 314 -5.10 -10.09 11.19
C TYR A 314 -5.76 -9.73 12.53
N LEU A 315 -6.43 -8.57 12.59
CA LEU A 315 -7.00 -8.00 13.80
C LEU A 315 -8.53 -8.18 13.93
N ILE A 316 -9.19 -8.88 13.02
CA ILE A 316 -10.66 -8.95 12.93
C ILE A 316 -11.33 -9.48 14.20
N GLU A 317 -10.63 -10.28 15.01
CA GLU A 317 -11.14 -10.78 16.30
C GLU A 317 -11.27 -9.67 17.36
N ASN A 318 -10.56 -8.55 17.20
CA ASN A 318 -10.55 -7.46 18.17
C ASN A 318 -11.21 -6.21 17.58
N LYS A 319 -12.48 -5.99 17.93
CA LYS A 319 -13.26 -4.84 17.45
C LYS A 319 -12.58 -3.49 17.72
N LYS A 320 -11.88 -3.33 18.86
CA LYS A 320 -11.17 -2.08 19.19
C LYS A 320 -10.04 -1.82 18.20
N MET A 321 -9.28 -2.86 17.86
CA MET A 321 -8.19 -2.73 16.87
C MET A 321 -8.75 -2.42 15.48
N VAL A 322 -9.85 -3.03 15.07
CA VAL A 322 -10.52 -2.70 13.81
C VAL A 322 -11.00 -1.24 13.81
N LEU A 323 -11.64 -0.78 14.88
CA LEU A 323 -12.04 0.63 15.00
C LEU A 323 -10.84 1.60 14.94
N MET A 324 -9.69 1.21 15.50
CA MET A 324 -8.44 1.98 15.37
C MET A 324 -7.97 2.09 13.92
N LEU A 325 -8.14 1.04 13.08
CA LEU A 325 -7.84 1.13 11.65
C LEU A 325 -8.74 2.14 10.94
N TYR A 326 -10.03 2.17 11.27
CA TYR A 326 -10.95 3.19 10.76
C TYR A 326 -10.55 4.60 11.22
N ALA A 327 -10.14 4.75 12.49
CA ALA A 327 -9.65 6.02 13.00
C ALA A 327 -8.40 6.50 12.26
N ILE A 328 -7.42 5.62 12.00
CA ILE A 328 -6.24 5.94 11.17
C ILE A 328 -6.68 6.44 9.79
N SER A 329 -7.62 5.73 9.15
CA SER A 329 -8.11 6.10 7.82
C SER A 329 -8.74 7.50 7.80
N LEU A 330 -9.58 7.81 8.79
CA LEU A 330 -10.20 9.15 8.89
C LEU A 330 -9.17 10.24 9.19
N LEU A 331 -8.26 10.00 10.13
CA LEU A 331 -7.22 10.96 10.50
C LEU A 331 -6.24 11.21 9.34
N SER A 332 -5.87 10.18 8.58
CA SER A 332 -5.02 10.35 7.39
C SER A 332 -5.73 11.16 6.31
N GLY A 333 -7.05 10.98 6.13
CA GLY A 333 -7.87 11.81 5.24
C GLY A 333 -7.91 13.28 5.68
N VAL A 334 -8.07 13.56 6.99
CA VAL A 334 -8.02 14.93 7.53
C VAL A 334 -6.65 15.56 7.27
N THR A 335 -5.56 14.82 7.50
CA THR A 335 -4.20 15.32 7.26
C THR A 335 -3.96 15.61 5.78
N LEU A 336 -4.47 14.76 4.89
CA LEU A 336 -4.39 14.98 3.44
C LEU A 336 -5.11 16.26 3.01
N LEU A 337 -6.34 16.47 3.50
CA LEU A 337 -7.10 17.68 3.16
C LEU A 337 -6.36 18.95 3.60
N ILE A 338 -5.68 18.89 4.74
CA ILE A 338 -4.86 19.99 5.24
C ILE A 338 -3.61 20.15 4.38
N GLU A 339 -2.93 19.08 4.01
CA GLU A 339 -1.71 19.13 3.19
C GLU A 339 -1.99 19.73 1.81
N GLN A 340 -2.93 19.17 1.06
CA GLN A 340 -3.15 19.56 -0.33
C GLN A 340 -3.75 20.96 -0.51
N ARG A 341 -4.57 21.41 0.43
CA ARG A 341 -5.26 22.72 0.27
C ARG A 341 -4.69 23.83 1.11
N TYR A 342 -4.04 23.52 2.22
CA TYR A 342 -3.73 24.52 3.23
C TYR A 342 -2.26 24.58 3.62
N LEU A 343 -1.41 23.59 3.35
CA LEU A 343 0.02 23.74 3.67
C LEU A 343 0.70 24.80 2.81
N ASP A 344 0.40 24.84 1.52
CA ASP A 344 0.90 25.93 0.65
C ASP A 344 0.19 27.26 0.91
N TRP A 345 -1.09 27.24 1.23
CA TRP A 345 -1.88 28.42 1.58
C TRP A 345 -1.69 28.83 3.04
N ALA A 346 -1.55 27.89 3.96
CA ALA A 346 -1.36 28.12 5.38
C ALA A 346 -0.03 28.81 5.72
N VAL A 347 1.00 28.64 4.90
CA VAL A 347 2.28 29.37 5.06
C VAL A 347 2.09 30.87 4.82
N THR A 348 0.99 31.28 4.14
CA THR A 348 0.73 32.65 3.74
C THR A 348 -0.52 33.29 4.39
N SER A 349 -1.26 32.57 5.26
CA SER A 349 -2.52 33.05 5.86
C SER A 349 -2.53 33.05 7.38
N ASP A 350 -3.38 33.92 7.98
CA ASP A 350 -3.54 34.04 9.45
C ASP A 350 -4.11 32.78 10.13
N TYR A 351 -4.69 31.84 9.36
CA TYR A 351 -5.23 30.56 9.86
C TYR A 351 -4.21 29.43 9.86
N SER A 352 -2.98 29.69 9.45
CA SER A 352 -1.93 28.68 9.25
C SER A 352 -1.66 27.83 10.49
N MET A 353 -1.60 28.45 11.68
CA MET A 353 -1.25 27.74 12.92
C MET A 353 -2.36 26.77 13.36
N ALA A 354 -3.63 27.08 13.13
CA ALA A 354 -4.73 26.18 13.49
C ALA A 354 -4.70 24.90 12.62
N PHE A 355 -4.52 25.04 11.31
CA PHE A 355 -4.46 23.91 10.40
C PHE A 355 -3.23 23.04 10.65
N ILE A 356 -2.05 23.64 10.87
CA ILE A 356 -0.82 22.93 11.21
C ILE A 356 -1.00 22.16 12.54
N SER A 357 -1.63 22.77 13.54
CA SER A 357 -1.91 22.14 14.83
C SER A 357 -2.82 20.92 14.68
N VAL A 358 -3.87 21.01 13.83
CA VAL A 358 -4.75 19.88 13.53
C VAL A 358 -4.01 18.77 12.79
N ALA A 359 -3.14 19.11 11.83
CA ALA A 359 -2.32 18.15 11.11
C ALA A 359 -1.35 17.41 12.06
N ILE A 360 -0.64 18.15 12.91
CA ILE A 360 0.26 17.58 13.93
C ILE A 360 -0.52 16.66 14.88
N ALA A 361 -1.65 17.12 15.41
CA ALA A 361 -2.48 16.34 16.33
C ALA A 361 -2.97 15.04 15.67
N SER A 362 -3.39 15.12 14.39
CA SER A 362 -3.84 13.96 13.63
C SER A 362 -2.71 12.95 13.41
N MET A 363 -1.51 13.41 13.03
CA MET A 363 -0.35 12.53 12.85
C MET A 363 0.12 11.90 14.15
N LEU A 364 0.19 12.67 15.24
CA LEU A 364 0.51 12.13 16.57
C LEU A 364 -0.52 11.08 17.00
N ALA A 365 -1.81 11.32 16.75
CA ALA A 365 -2.85 10.35 17.05
C ALA A 365 -2.68 9.05 16.21
N ILE A 366 -2.35 9.17 14.92
CA ILE A 366 -2.04 8.02 14.07
C ILE A 366 -0.87 7.23 14.65
N ASP A 367 0.24 7.89 14.98
CA ASP A 367 1.43 7.24 15.52
C ASP A 367 1.14 6.53 16.86
N VAL A 368 0.39 7.19 17.76
CA VAL A 368 -0.05 6.59 19.03
C VAL A 368 -0.91 5.36 18.78
N ILE A 369 -1.87 5.42 17.85
CA ILE A 369 -2.71 4.26 17.50
C ILE A 369 -1.84 3.13 16.92
N LEU A 370 -0.92 3.44 16.02
CA LEU A 370 0.01 2.46 15.45
C LEU A 370 0.88 1.79 16.51
N ILE A 371 1.36 2.53 17.51
CA ILE A 371 2.10 2.00 18.66
C ILE A 371 1.22 1.05 19.49
N PHE A 372 -0.05 1.41 19.74
CA PHE A 372 -0.99 0.51 20.43
C PHE A 372 -1.24 -0.78 19.65
N ILE A 373 -1.46 -0.69 18.34
CA ILE A 373 -1.63 -1.87 17.47
C ILE A 373 -0.35 -2.70 17.47
N PHE A 374 0.81 -2.08 17.35
CA PHE A 374 2.12 -2.77 17.40
C PHE A 374 2.29 -3.58 18.69
N ARG A 375 2.03 -2.94 19.85
CA ARG A 375 2.11 -3.62 21.16
C ARG A 375 1.11 -4.78 21.27
N HIS A 376 -0.11 -4.60 20.79
CA HIS A 376 -1.13 -5.63 20.77
C HIS A 376 -0.67 -6.84 19.94
N ILE A 377 -0.18 -6.60 18.71
CA ILE A 377 0.36 -7.63 17.83
C ILE A 377 1.57 -8.34 18.47
N LEU A 378 2.50 -7.57 19.02
CA LEU A 378 3.72 -8.12 19.63
C LEU A 378 3.41 -9.11 20.77
N ALA A 379 2.46 -8.75 21.63
CA ALA A 379 2.08 -9.52 22.83
C ALA A 379 1.10 -10.66 22.54
N GLY A 380 0.19 -10.47 21.57
CA GLY A 380 -0.93 -11.38 21.31
C GLY A 380 -0.64 -12.46 20.27
N LYS A 381 -1.63 -13.34 20.12
CA LYS A 381 -1.77 -14.27 18.98
C LYS A 381 -3.14 -14.06 18.36
N THR A 382 -3.23 -14.16 17.04
CA THR A 382 -4.47 -14.06 16.29
C THR A 382 -4.85 -15.40 15.68
N TRP A 383 -6.02 -15.46 15.06
CA TRP A 383 -6.49 -16.65 14.36
C TRP A 383 -5.55 -17.07 13.22
N LEU A 384 -4.85 -16.13 12.57
CA LEU A 384 -3.87 -16.39 11.52
C LEU A 384 -2.53 -16.91 12.05
N ASP A 385 -2.20 -16.68 13.32
CA ASP A 385 -0.97 -17.23 13.95
C ASP A 385 -1.11 -18.71 14.35
N ARG A 386 -2.32 -19.26 14.32
CA ARG A 386 -2.59 -20.67 14.68
C ARG A 386 -2.23 -21.61 13.52
N GLU A 387 -2.25 -21.10 12.31
CA GLU A 387 -1.82 -21.86 11.14
C GLU A 387 -0.30 -21.82 10.99
N PRO A 388 0.37 -22.95 10.82
CA PRO A 388 1.80 -22.98 10.57
C PRO A 388 2.05 -22.40 9.17
N PHE A 389 2.37 -21.13 9.13
CA PHE A 389 3.05 -20.52 7.98
C PHE A 389 4.45 -21.09 7.88
N PHE A 390 4.67 -22.05 7.02
CA PHE A 390 5.98 -22.65 6.77
C PHE A 390 6.66 -23.33 8.00
#